data_88288c986986e41327a12b7a5d06644d
#
_entry.id   88288c986986e41327a12b7a5d06644d
#
_cell.length_a   1.000
_cell.length_b   1.000
_cell.length_c   1.000
_cell.angle_alpha   90.00
_cell.angle_beta   90.00
_cell.angle_gamma   90.00
#
_symmetry.space_group_name_H-M   'P 1'
#
loop_
_entity.id
_entity.type
_entity.pdbx_description
1 polymer ?
#
loop_
_entity_poly.entity_id
_entity_poly.type
_entity_poly.pdbx_seq_one_letter_code
_entity_poly.pdbx_strand_id
1 'polypeptide(L)'
;MRVQIYSKDGCGLCDAAVKMCASEGFDYEKINMERDELKKLCDGKLDSYPQIFVNDRHIGNYFEFEQFLEEEYEPLLEPTLDRFTIFPLKHQNLWDLYKKAQMSNWTAEEIDFSKDMEDWKNLTENEQTFIKYILAFFAGSDGIVFENINNNFADEIQSPEARSFYAYQSHNEMVHGETYSKLIDKYIKDSAEKKQLFQAIQTIPCIERKASWAMKWFDKSRPFTERLFAF
;
A
#
# COMPACT_ATOMS: atom_id res chain seq x y z
N MET A 1 -1.18 6.32 -17.54
CA MET A 1 -2.44 7.07 -17.80
C MET A 1 -2.38 7.62 -19.21
N ARG A 2 -3.45 7.44 -20.00
CA ARG A 2 -3.63 8.02 -21.33
C ARG A 2 -4.55 9.22 -21.26
N VAL A 3 -4.08 10.40 -21.71
CA VAL A 3 -4.80 11.67 -21.64
C VAL A 3 -5.09 12.18 -23.06
N GLN A 4 -6.34 12.46 -23.37
CA GLN A 4 -6.75 13.10 -24.61
C GLN A 4 -7.18 14.55 -24.30
N ILE A 5 -6.52 15.51 -24.94
CA ILE A 5 -6.73 16.94 -24.72
C ILE A 5 -7.40 17.52 -25.98
N TYR A 6 -8.70 17.67 -25.95
CA TYR A 6 -9.44 18.30 -27.04
C TYR A 6 -9.29 19.82 -26.97
N SER A 7 -8.75 20.38 -28.04
CA SER A 7 -8.17 21.72 -28.09
C SER A 7 -8.76 22.54 -29.27
N LYS A 8 -8.47 23.82 -29.24
CA LYS A 8 -8.61 24.74 -30.39
C LYS A 8 -7.33 25.56 -30.53
N ASP A 9 -7.17 26.20 -31.69
CA ASP A 9 -6.03 27.09 -31.94
C ASP A 9 -6.01 28.30 -31.00
N GLY A 10 -4.80 28.66 -30.52
CA GLY A 10 -4.59 29.81 -29.64
C GLY A 10 -5.12 29.61 -28.21
N CYS A 11 -5.31 28.40 -27.75
CA CYS A 11 -5.83 28.07 -26.42
C CYS A 11 -4.73 27.91 -25.38
N GLY A 12 -4.49 28.93 -24.56
CA GLY A 12 -3.47 28.93 -23.52
C GLY A 12 -3.65 27.86 -22.43
N LEU A 13 -4.89 27.57 -22.01
CA LEU A 13 -5.18 26.49 -21.06
C LEU A 13 -4.97 25.11 -21.66
N CYS A 14 -5.15 24.94 -22.99
CA CYS A 14 -4.85 23.69 -23.66
C CYS A 14 -3.32 23.43 -23.67
N ASP A 15 -2.52 24.48 -23.87
CA ASP A 15 -1.07 24.39 -23.80
C ASP A 15 -0.57 24.15 -22.36
N ALA A 16 -1.27 24.68 -21.37
CA ALA A 16 -1.00 24.40 -19.95
C ALA A 16 -1.28 22.92 -19.62
N ALA A 17 -2.39 22.38 -20.11
CA ALA A 17 -2.69 20.94 -19.93
C ALA A 17 -1.64 20.03 -20.56
N VAL A 18 -1.17 20.37 -21.78
CA VAL A 18 -0.07 19.65 -22.44
C VAL A 18 1.22 19.67 -21.61
N LYS A 19 1.58 20.85 -21.07
CA LYS A 19 2.78 20.98 -20.21
C LYS A 19 2.64 20.16 -18.94
N MET A 20 1.48 20.17 -18.32
CA MET A 20 1.18 19.36 -17.11
C MET A 20 1.33 17.87 -17.43
N CYS A 21 0.72 17.36 -18.49
CA CYS A 21 0.88 15.97 -18.90
C CYS A 21 2.35 15.59 -19.17
N ALA A 22 3.11 16.48 -19.80
CA ALA A 22 4.53 16.24 -20.09
C ALA A 22 5.39 16.23 -18.83
N SER A 23 5.11 17.11 -17.84
CA SER A 23 5.85 17.13 -16.57
C SER A 23 5.58 15.90 -15.71
N GLU A 24 4.36 15.38 -15.73
CA GLU A 24 3.94 14.17 -15.01
C GLU A 24 4.30 12.86 -15.76
N GLY A 25 4.81 12.96 -17.00
CA GLY A 25 5.19 11.81 -17.80
C GLY A 25 4.00 10.98 -18.30
N PHE A 26 2.80 11.59 -18.45
CA PHE A 26 1.63 10.92 -18.97
C PHE A 26 1.73 10.72 -20.48
N ASP A 27 1.14 9.64 -20.99
CA ASP A 27 0.90 9.44 -22.41
C ASP A 27 -0.26 10.33 -22.83
N TYR A 28 -0.01 11.33 -23.66
CA TYR A 28 -1.04 12.30 -24.03
C TYR A 28 -1.10 12.57 -25.54
N GLU A 29 -2.31 12.92 -25.98
CA GLU A 29 -2.60 13.34 -27.33
C GLU A 29 -3.36 14.66 -27.33
N LYS A 30 -2.85 15.68 -28.05
CA LYS A 30 -3.57 16.94 -28.28
C LYS A 30 -4.32 16.88 -29.59
N ILE A 31 -5.65 17.02 -29.54
CA ILE A 31 -6.57 16.86 -30.66
C ILE A 31 -7.29 18.19 -30.88
N ASN A 32 -7.08 18.84 -32.05
CA ASN A 32 -7.86 19.98 -32.41
C ASN A 32 -9.24 19.52 -32.92
N MET A 33 -10.31 20.05 -32.31
CA MET A 33 -11.69 19.69 -32.65
C MET A 33 -12.60 20.91 -32.58
N GLU A 34 -13.51 21.01 -33.57
CA GLU A 34 -14.50 22.07 -33.60
C GLU A 34 -15.54 21.93 -32.48
N ARG A 35 -16.08 23.09 -32.05
CA ARG A 35 -16.96 23.16 -30.88
C ARG A 35 -18.21 22.27 -30.98
N ASP A 36 -18.83 22.19 -32.13
CA ASP A 36 -20.07 21.41 -32.32
C ASP A 36 -19.81 19.88 -32.29
N GLU A 37 -18.64 19.45 -32.74
CA GLU A 37 -18.22 18.05 -32.68
C GLU A 37 -17.86 17.67 -31.25
N LEU A 38 -17.07 18.51 -30.57
CA LEU A 38 -16.67 18.30 -29.18
C LEU A 38 -17.88 18.30 -28.24
N LYS A 39 -18.89 19.14 -28.50
CA LYS A 39 -20.13 19.17 -27.74
C LYS A 39 -20.89 17.85 -27.78
N LYS A 40 -20.84 17.14 -28.89
CA LYS A 40 -21.47 15.81 -29.03
C LYS A 40 -20.69 14.77 -28.21
N LEU A 41 -19.36 14.87 -28.20
CA LEU A 41 -18.49 13.98 -27.45
C LEU A 41 -18.64 14.15 -25.91
N CYS A 42 -18.95 15.37 -25.47
CA CYS A 42 -19.17 15.73 -24.07
C CYS A 42 -20.63 15.69 -23.61
N ASP A 43 -21.48 14.88 -24.24
CA ASP A 43 -22.92 14.75 -23.92
C ASP A 43 -23.68 16.09 -23.81
N GLY A 44 -23.31 17.05 -24.64
CA GLY A 44 -23.90 18.39 -24.67
C GLY A 44 -23.38 19.38 -23.62
N LYS A 45 -22.51 18.94 -22.73
CA LYS A 45 -21.91 19.77 -21.66
C LYS A 45 -20.58 20.34 -22.10
N LEU A 46 -20.58 21.35 -22.96
CA LEU A 46 -19.34 22.01 -23.40
C LEU A 46 -19.35 23.49 -23.02
N ASP A 47 -18.58 23.86 -22.01
CA ASP A 47 -18.47 25.25 -21.55
C ASP A 47 -17.20 25.94 -22.06
N SER A 48 -16.10 25.21 -22.20
CA SER A 48 -14.76 25.77 -22.46
C SER A 48 -13.84 24.78 -23.17
N TYR A 49 -12.65 25.27 -23.58
CA TYR A 49 -11.52 24.47 -23.96
C TYR A 49 -10.40 24.65 -22.90
N PRO A 50 -9.56 23.60 -22.67
CA PRO A 50 -9.68 22.24 -23.21
C PRO A 50 -10.86 21.46 -22.65
N GLN A 51 -11.20 20.35 -23.31
CA GLN A 51 -11.93 19.25 -22.69
C GLN A 51 -10.98 18.05 -22.63
N ILE A 52 -10.89 17.42 -21.48
CA ILE A 52 -9.88 16.42 -21.18
C ILE A 52 -10.54 15.08 -20.84
N PHE A 53 -10.03 14.03 -21.46
CA PHE A 53 -10.43 12.66 -21.19
C PHE A 53 -9.25 11.88 -20.66
N VAL A 54 -9.48 11.06 -19.64
CA VAL A 54 -8.49 10.17 -19.03
C VAL A 54 -8.98 8.75 -19.18
N ASN A 55 -8.23 7.91 -19.90
CA ASN A 55 -8.61 6.52 -20.19
C ASN A 55 -10.06 6.42 -20.72
N ASP A 56 -10.41 7.28 -21.66
CA ASP A 56 -11.72 7.43 -22.29
C ASP A 56 -12.86 7.96 -21.36
N ARG A 57 -12.59 8.28 -20.09
CA ARG A 57 -13.50 8.95 -19.18
C ARG A 57 -13.39 10.46 -19.37
N HIS A 58 -14.51 11.15 -19.63
CA HIS A 58 -14.56 12.61 -19.66
C HIS A 58 -14.35 13.18 -18.24
N ILE A 59 -13.30 13.97 -18.06
CA ILE A 59 -12.98 14.63 -16.79
C ILE A 59 -13.57 16.04 -16.78
N GLY A 60 -13.42 16.81 -17.88
CA GLY A 60 -13.89 18.17 -17.98
C GLY A 60 -12.84 19.15 -18.52
N ASN A 61 -12.86 20.38 -18.03
CA ASN A 61 -11.91 21.43 -18.41
C ASN A 61 -10.55 21.29 -17.70
N TYR A 62 -9.65 22.26 -17.92
CA TYR A 62 -8.31 22.27 -17.31
C TYR A 62 -8.35 22.21 -15.76
N PHE A 63 -9.23 22.97 -15.12
CA PHE A 63 -9.30 23.04 -13.67
C PHE A 63 -9.90 21.77 -13.05
N GLU A 64 -10.87 21.16 -13.73
CA GLU A 64 -11.44 19.86 -13.32
C GLU A 64 -10.39 18.74 -13.47
N PHE A 65 -9.51 18.82 -14.48
CA PHE A 65 -8.41 17.88 -14.64
C PHE A 65 -7.33 18.08 -13.56
N GLU A 66 -6.99 19.32 -13.20
CA GLU A 66 -6.09 19.62 -12.10
C GLU A 66 -6.63 19.06 -10.77
N GLN A 67 -7.90 19.29 -10.48
CA GLN A 67 -8.59 18.73 -9.32
C GLN A 67 -8.61 17.20 -9.34
N PHE A 68 -8.88 16.58 -10.48
CA PHE A 68 -8.82 15.13 -10.64
C PHE A 68 -7.44 14.57 -10.31
N LEU A 69 -6.36 15.22 -10.74
CA LEU A 69 -5.00 14.79 -10.44
C LEU A 69 -4.66 14.93 -8.94
N GLU A 70 -5.20 15.92 -8.27
CA GLU A 70 -4.99 16.14 -6.84
C GLU A 70 -5.82 15.21 -5.95
N GLU A 71 -7.07 14.92 -6.32
CA GLU A 71 -8.05 14.28 -5.44
C GLU A 71 -8.34 12.81 -5.80
N GLU A 72 -8.33 12.46 -7.09
CA GLU A 72 -8.75 11.14 -7.56
C GLU A 72 -7.62 10.28 -8.14
N TYR A 73 -6.53 10.90 -8.61
CA TYR A 73 -5.46 10.16 -9.28
C TYR A 73 -4.46 9.53 -8.31
N GLU A 74 -4.41 8.20 -8.33
CA GLU A 74 -3.50 7.40 -7.52
C GLU A 74 -2.45 6.70 -8.42
N PRO A 75 -1.23 7.25 -8.53
CA PRO A 75 -0.21 6.74 -9.46
C PRO A 75 0.12 5.25 -9.27
N LEU A 76 0.08 4.76 -8.02
CA LEU A 76 0.37 3.37 -7.70
C LEU A 76 -0.71 2.40 -8.15
N LEU A 77 -1.94 2.90 -8.36
CA LEU A 77 -3.11 2.11 -8.78
C LEU A 77 -3.38 2.17 -10.29
N GLU A 78 -2.59 2.94 -11.05
CA GLU A 78 -2.79 3.11 -12.49
C GLU A 78 -2.62 1.77 -13.23
N PRO A 79 -3.66 1.24 -13.90
CA PRO A 79 -3.57 -0.02 -14.60
C PRO A 79 -2.46 -0.03 -15.67
N THR A 80 -1.58 -1.01 -15.61
CA THR A 80 -0.49 -1.17 -16.56
C THR A 80 -0.16 -2.62 -16.82
N LEU A 81 0.22 -2.95 -18.06
CA LEU A 81 0.76 -4.27 -18.39
C LEU A 81 2.16 -4.48 -17.82
N ASP A 82 2.86 -3.39 -17.47
CA ASP A 82 4.21 -3.45 -16.89
C ASP A 82 4.22 -4.11 -15.50
N ARG A 83 3.06 -4.21 -14.84
CA ARG A 83 2.93 -4.93 -13.56
C ARG A 83 3.43 -6.38 -13.60
N PHE A 84 3.55 -6.97 -14.77
CA PHE A 84 4.01 -8.35 -14.97
C PHE A 84 5.51 -8.46 -15.23
N THR A 85 6.21 -7.33 -15.41
CA THR A 85 7.65 -7.28 -15.70
C THR A 85 8.33 -6.24 -14.83
N ILE A 86 9.54 -6.56 -14.34
CA ILE A 86 10.29 -5.62 -13.47
C ILE A 86 10.97 -4.53 -14.31
N PHE A 87 11.47 -4.87 -15.48
CA PHE A 87 12.25 -3.94 -16.30
C PHE A 87 11.52 -3.56 -17.60
N PRO A 88 11.70 -2.30 -18.06
CA PRO A 88 12.54 -1.25 -17.47
C PRO A 88 11.95 -0.67 -16.20
N LEU A 89 12.80 -0.26 -15.23
CA LEU A 89 12.36 0.38 -14.00
C LEU A 89 11.80 1.77 -14.29
N LYS A 90 10.62 2.07 -13.71
CA LYS A 90 9.99 3.39 -13.74
C LYS A 90 10.22 4.16 -12.43
N HIS A 91 10.29 3.45 -11.33
CA HIS A 91 10.42 4.02 -9.98
C HIS A 91 11.70 3.52 -9.30
N GLN A 92 12.86 4.05 -9.70
CA GLN A 92 14.16 3.65 -9.19
C GLN A 92 14.25 3.72 -7.66
N ASN A 93 13.68 4.76 -7.05
CA ASN A 93 13.66 4.93 -5.60
C ASN A 93 12.91 3.80 -4.86
N LEU A 94 11.79 3.33 -5.39
CA LEU A 94 11.05 2.20 -4.82
C LEU A 94 11.84 0.89 -4.98
N TRP A 95 12.48 0.72 -6.11
CA TRP A 95 13.36 -0.43 -6.34
C TRP A 95 14.54 -0.45 -5.38
N ASP A 96 15.18 0.69 -5.15
CA ASP A 96 16.30 0.82 -4.21
C ASP A 96 15.87 0.50 -2.77
N LEU A 97 14.67 0.93 -2.35
CA LEU A 97 14.08 0.55 -1.05
C LEU A 97 13.88 -0.96 -0.95
N TYR A 98 13.33 -1.60 -1.98
CA TYR A 98 13.20 -3.05 -2.03
C TYR A 98 14.56 -3.74 -1.90
N LYS A 99 15.58 -3.32 -2.67
CA LYS A 99 16.92 -3.90 -2.61
C LYS A 99 17.57 -3.70 -1.25
N LYS A 100 17.38 -2.54 -0.62
CA LYS A 100 17.84 -2.27 0.74
C LYS A 100 17.16 -3.18 1.77
N ALA A 101 15.85 -3.35 1.68
CA ALA A 101 15.10 -4.25 2.54
C ALA A 101 15.58 -5.71 2.37
N GLN A 102 15.79 -6.16 1.14
CA GLN A 102 16.28 -7.49 0.81
C GLN A 102 17.67 -7.80 1.41
N MET A 103 18.52 -6.78 1.56
CA MET A 103 19.85 -6.91 2.18
C MET A 103 19.78 -7.19 3.70
N SER A 104 18.67 -6.92 4.37
CA SER A 104 18.42 -7.21 5.77
C SER A 104 17.68 -8.53 5.99
N ASN A 105 17.64 -9.41 5.00
CA ASN A 105 16.97 -10.69 5.11
C ASN A 105 17.62 -11.59 6.18
N TRP A 106 16.78 -12.27 6.94
CA TRP A 106 17.17 -13.23 7.95
C TRP A 106 16.09 -14.31 8.08
N THR A 107 16.38 -15.40 8.79
CA THR A 107 15.44 -16.48 9.07
C THR A 107 15.35 -16.78 10.56
N ALA A 108 14.24 -17.35 10.99
CA ALA A 108 14.03 -17.70 12.39
C ALA A 108 15.06 -18.72 12.91
N GLU A 109 15.69 -19.51 12.03
CA GLU A 109 16.72 -20.49 12.35
C GLU A 109 18.08 -19.87 12.71
N GLU A 110 18.31 -18.60 12.31
CA GLU A 110 19.56 -17.88 12.64
C GLU A 110 19.62 -17.44 14.09
N ILE A 111 18.47 -17.45 14.79
CA ILE A 111 18.38 -17.03 16.19
C ILE A 111 18.59 -18.24 17.11
N ASP A 112 19.64 -18.21 17.89
CA ASP A 112 19.93 -19.26 18.88
C ASP A 112 19.22 -18.98 20.21
N PHE A 113 18.11 -19.66 20.43
CA PHE A 113 17.37 -19.61 21.69
C PHE A 113 17.88 -20.58 22.78
N SER A 114 18.99 -21.28 22.58
CA SER A 114 19.41 -22.42 23.45
C SER A 114 19.61 -22.02 24.92
N LYS A 115 20.06 -20.80 25.17
CA LYS A 115 20.36 -20.28 26.50
C LYS A 115 19.21 -19.53 27.18
N ASP A 116 18.23 -19.12 26.45
CA ASP A 116 17.14 -18.25 26.91
C ASP A 116 16.36 -18.80 28.11
N MET A 117 16.22 -20.13 28.19
CA MET A 117 15.47 -20.76 29.29
C MET A 117 16.16 -20.65 30.66
N GLU A 118 17.47 -20.46 30.66
CA GLU A 118 18.22 -20.20 31.90
C GLU A 118 17.92 -18.76 32.36
N ASP A 119 18.03 -17.80 31.45
CA ASP A 119 17.72 -16.39 31.72
C ASP A 119 16.25 -16.19 32.07
N TRP A 120 15.34 -16.85 31.35
CA TRP A 120 13.90 -16.81 31.61
C TRP A 120 13.53 -17.17 33.05
N LYS A 121 14.19 -18.17 33.65
CA LYS A 121 13.94 -18.60 35.02
C LYS A 121 14.40 -17.58 36.07
N ASN A 122 15.35 -16.72 35.71
CA ASN A 122 15.88 -15.69 36.58
C ASN A 122 15.03 -14.40 36.57
N LEU A 123 14.08 -14.28 35.65
CA LEU A 123 13.18 -13.14 35.56
C LEU A 123 12.07 -13.21 36.64
N THR A 124 11.68 -12.06 37.16
CA THR A 124 10.54 -11.93 38.05
C THR A 124 9.22 -12.23 37.28
N GLU A 125 8.16 -12.56 38.01
CA GLU A 125 6.84 -12.80 37.43
C GLU A 125 6.34 -11.59 36.62
N ASN A 126 6.62 -10.37 37.04
CA ASN A 126 6.23 -9.16 36.31
C ASN A 126 6.97 -9.01 34.99
N GLU A 127 8.28 -9.30 34.98
CA GLU A 127 9.10 -9.28 33.75
C GLU A 127 8.62 -10.35 32.78
N GLN A 128 8.40 -11.58 33.24
CA GLN A 128 7.86 -12.65 32.42
C GLN A 128 6.51 -12.28 31.83
N THR A 129 5.61 -11.71 32.64
CA THR A 129 4.28 -11.27 32.20
C THR A 129 4.39 -10.18 31.13
N PHE A 130 5.25 -9.20 31.32
CA PHE A 130 5.51 -8.15 30.34
C PHE A 130 6.00 -8.72 28.99
N ILE A 131 7.00 -9.62 29.02
CA ILE A 131 7.53 -10.25 27.80
C ILE A 131 6.45 -11.11 27.12
N LYS A 132 5.67 -11.89 27.88
CA LYS A 132 4.56 -12.68 27.32
C LYS A 132 3.57 -11.79 26.53
N TYR A 133 3.20 -10.64 27.08
CA TYR A 133 2.25 -9.74 26.43
C TYR A 133 2.85 -9.03 25.20
N ILE A 134 4.12 -8.70 25.24
CA ILE A 134 4.85 -8.14 24.09
C ILE A 134 4.91 -9.17 22.96
N LEU A 135 5.30 -10.42 23.25
CA LEU A 135 5.34 -11.49 22.26
C LEU A 135 3.95 -11.77 21.66
N ALA A 136 2.93 -11.81 22.51
CA ALA A 136 1.55 -12.01 22.07
C ALA A 136 1.05 -10.85 21.18
N PHE A 137 1.44 -9.61 21.48
CA PHE A 137 1.15 -8.45 20.66
C PHE A 137 1.78 -8.57 19.28
N PHE A 138 3.09 -8.83 19.20
CA PHE A 138 3.77 -8.93 17.92
C PHE A 138 3.29 -10.11 17.09
N ALA A 139 3.13 -11.30 17.70
CA ALA A 139 2.61 -12.46 16.98
C ALA A 139 1.22 -12.23 16.36
N GLY A 140 0.38 -11.41 16.98
CA GLY A 140 -0.93 -11.06 16.43
C GLY A 140 -0.90 -9.89 15.44
N SER A 141 -0.09 -8.85 15.71
CA SER A 141 -0.02 -7.65 14.85
C SER A 141 0.65 -7.93 13.51
N ASP A 142 1.71 -8.73 13.47
CA ASP A 142 2.38 -9.07 12.21
C ASP A 142 1.47 -9.89 11.30
N GLY A 143 0.61 -10.74 11.87
CA GLY A 143 -0.45 -11.41 11.12
C GLY A 143 -1.46 -10.42 10.51
N ILE A 144 -1.83 -9.35 11.21
CA ILE A 144 -2.72 -8.31 10.69
C ILE A 144 -2.04 -7.53 9.57
N VAL A 145 -0.75 -7.18 9.73
CA VAL A 145 0.05 -6.51 8.69
C VAL A 145 0.16 -7.39 7.45
N PHE A 146 0.49 -8.67 7.62
CA PHE A 146 0.56 -9.65 6.53
C PHE A 146 -0.76 -9.73 5.75
N GLU A 147 -1.90 -9.84 6.43
CA GLU A 147 -3.22 -9.87 5.80
C GLU A 147 -3.52 -8.58 5.03
N ASN A 148 -3.21 -7.42 5.59
CA ASN A 148 -3.44 -6.14 4.92
C ASN A 148 -2.59 -5.98 3.67
N ILE A 149 -1.31 -6.37 3.72
CA ILE A 149 -0.42 -6.33 2.56
C ILE A 149 -1.01 -7.21 1.44
N ASN A 150 -1.33 -8.45 1.72
CA ASN A 150 -1.71 -9.42 0.68
C ASN A 150 -3.11 -9.17 0.11
N ASN A 151 -4.08 -8.84 0.96
CA ASN A 151 -5.47 -8.68 0.54
C ASN A 151 -5.77 -7.28 -0.02
N ASN A 152 -4.97 -6.28 0.30
CA ASN A 152 -5.15 -4.89 -0.14
C ASN A 152 -3.99 -4.45 -1.03
N PHE A 153 -2.87 -4.05 -0.47
CA PHE A 153 -1.81 -3.36 -1.21
C PHE A 153 -1.19 -4.19 -2.33
N ALA A 154 -0.89 -5.47 -2.11
CA ALA A 154 -0.31 -6.33 -3.14
C ALA A 154 -1.27 -6.60 -4.30
N ASP A 155 -2.58 -6.58 -4.06
CA ASP A 155 -3.62 -6.76 -5.07
C ASP A 155 -3.87 -5.47 -5.86
N GLU A 156 -4.03 -4.34 -5.18
CA GLU A 156 -4.42 -3.07 -5.77
C GLU A 156 -3.28 -2.37 -6.51
N ILE A 157 -2.05 -2.38 -5.97
CA ILE A 157 -0.89 -1.68 -6.53
C ILE A 157 -0.47 -2.29 -7.86
N GLN A 158 -0.23 -1.42 -8.84
CA GLN A 158 0.13 -1.80 -10.21
C GLN A 158 1.64 -1.68 -10.50
N SER A 159 2.37 -0.78 -9.80
CA SER A 159 3.83 -0.64 -9.95
C SER A 159 4.56 -1.93 -9.56
N PRO A 160 5.36 -2.53 -10.47
CA PRO A 160 6.12 -3.74 -10.16
C PRO A 160 7.19 -3.53 -9.08
N GLU A 161 7.77 -2.33 -8.98
CA GLU A 161 8.76 -2.00 -7.96
C GLU A 161 8.13 -1.95 -6.57
N ALA A 162 6.97 -1.29 -6.42
CA ALA A 162 6.22 -1.23 -5.17
C ALA A 162 5.71 -2.63 -4.78
N ARG A 163 5.20 -3.42 -5.74
CA ARG A 163 4.79 -4.80 -5.51
C ARG A 163 5.93 -5.69 -5.02
N SER A 164 7.14 -5.50 -5.56
CA SER A 164 8.33 -6.23 -5.11
C SER A 164 8.66 -5.91 -3.66
N PHE A 165 8.55 -4.64 -3.27
CA PHE A 165 8.75 -4.22 -1.88
C PHE A 165 7.72 -4.86 -0.93
N TYR A 166 6.43 -4.80 -1.25
CA TYR A 166 5.38 -5.39 -0.42
C TYR A 166 5.44 -6.92 -0.37
N ALA A 167 5.85 -7.58 -1.46
CA ALA A 167 6.07 -9.02 -1.46
C ALA A 167 7.21 -9.42 -0.49
N TYR A 168 8.29 -8.64 -0.45
CA TYR A 168 9.36 -8.85 0.52
C TYR A 168 8.91 -8.56 1.95
N GLN A 169 8.18 -7.45 2.17
CA GLN A 169 7.63 -7.14 3.49
C GLN A 169 6.71 -8.25 3.99
N SER A 170 5.83 -8.76 3.13
CA SER A 170 4.96 -9.90 3.44
C SER A 170 5.76 -11.14 3.86
N HIS A 171 6.86 -11.44 3.16
CA HIS A 171 7.78 -12.52 3.56
C HIS A 171 8.39 -12.25 4.94
N ASN A 172 8.83 -11.02 5.20
CA ASN A 172 9.46 -10.64 6.46
C ASN A 172 8.49 -10.77 7.65
N GLU A 173 7.20 -10.39 7.47
CA GLU A 173 6.17 -10.58 8.50
C GLU A 173 5.95 -12.06 8.83
N MET A 174 6.08 -12.96 7.85
CA MET A 174 6.02 -14.40 8.11
C MET A 174 7.22 -14.88 8.94
N VAL A 175 8.43 -14.40 8.69
CA VAL A 175 9.62 -14.71 9.49
C VAL A 175 9.48 -14.21 10.92
N HIS A 176 8.94 -13.01 11.10
CA HIS A 176 8.61 -12.44 12.42
C HIS A 176 7.58 -13.31 13.15
N GLY A 177 6.46 -13.59 12.52
CA GLY A 177 5.37 -14.39 13.11
C GLY A 177 5.85 -15.79 13.53
N GLU A 178 6.68 -16.45 12.71
CA GLU A 178 7.33 -17.71 13.06
C GLU A 178 8.21 -17.56 14.30
N THR A 179 9.03 -16.52 14.33
CA THR A 179 9.98 -16.27 15.44
C THR A 179 9.24 -16.03 16.75
N TYR A 180 8.23 -15.16 16.78
CA TYR A 180 7.41 -14.90 17.98
C TYR A 180 6.65 -16.14 18.43
N SER A 181 6.17 -16.94 17.49
CA SER A 181 5.49 -18.20 17.79
C SER A 181 6.46 -19.21 18.44
N LYS A 182 7.68 -19.34 17.93
CA LYS A 182 8.74 -20.17 18.53
C LYS A 182 9.11 -19.70 19.95
N LEU A 183 9.18 -18.39 20.18
CA LEU A 183 9.45 -17.81 21.50
C LEU A 183 8.33 -18.12 22.50
N ILE A 184 7.08 -17.91 22.11
CA ILE A 184 5.90 -18.26 22.92
C ILE A 184 5.91 -19.76 23.25
N ASP A 185 6.13 -20.61 22.25
CA ASP A 185 6.14 -22.07 22.44
C ASP A 185 7.26 -22.52 23.40
N LYS A 186 8.39 -21.84 23.33
CA LYS A 186 9.55 -22.16 24.16
C LYS A 186 9.40 -21.71 25.61
N TYR A 187 8.94 -20.47 25.82
CA TYR A 187 8.90 -19.89 27.18
C TYR A 187 7.66 -20.29 27.96
N ILE A 188 6.53 -20.47 27.29
CA ILE A 188 5.24 -20.76 27.93
C ILE A 188 4.98 -22.26 27.87
N LYS A 189 4.93 -22.92 29.01
CA LYS A 189 4.72 -24.38 29.09
C LYS A 189 3.25 -24.74 29.29
N ASP A 190 2.49 -23.86 29.96
CA ASP A 190 1.05 -24.09 30.17
C ASP A 190 0.29 -23.93 28.85
N SER A 191 -0.45 -24.97 28.45
CA SER A 191 -1.17 -25.00 27.17
C SER A 191 -2.37 -24.05 27.13
N ALA A 192 -2.99 -23.76 28.26
CA ALA A 192 -4.13 -22.85 28.32
C ALA A 192 -3.65 -21.40 28.20
N GLU A 193 -2.57 -21.05 28.92
CA GLU A 193 -1.92 -19.75 28.81
C GLU A 193 -1.40 -19.51 27.37
N LYS A 194 -0.73 -20.49 26.78
CA LYS A 194 -0.25 -20.43 25.40
C LYS A 194 -1.38 -20.14 24.41
N LYS A 195 -2.48 -20.85 24.53
CA LYS A 195 -3.67 -20.62 23.69
C LYS A 195 -4.23 -19.21 23.87
N GLN A 196 -4.29 -18.70 25.10
CA GLN A 196 -4.73 -17.33 25.37
C GLN A 196 -3.81 -16.30 24.72
N LEU A 197 -2.50 -16.48 24.77
CA LEU A 197 -1.52 -15.58 24.17
C LEU A 197 -1.61 -15.58 22.64
N PHE A 198 -1.79 -16.73 21.99
CA PHE A 198 -2.05 -16.80 20.55
C PHE A 198 -3.39 -16.19 20.12
N GLN A 199 -4.32 -16.02 21.06
CA GLN A 199 -5.59 -15.33 20.83
C GLN A 199 -5.61 -13.90 21.42
N ALA A 200 -4.44 -13.31 21.63
CA ALA A 200 -4.29 -12.02 22.32
C ALA A 200 -5.07 -10.87 21.68
N ILE A 201 -5.23 -10.87 20.37
CA ILE A 201 -6.05 -9.89 19.64
C ILE A 201 -7.54 -9.92 20.00
N GLN A 202 -8.00 -10.98 20.69
CA GLN A 202 -9.38 -11.14 21.16
C GLN A 202 -9.49 -11.21 22.69
N THR A 203 -8.40 -11.54 23.38
CA THR A 203 -8.42 -11.86 24.82
C THR A 203 -7.75 -10.82 25.71
N ILE A 204 -6.87 -9.98 25.15
CA ILE A 204 -6.11 -8.98 25.89
C ILE A 204 -6.59 -7.57 25.47
N PRO A 205 -7.30 -6.82 26.34
CA PRO A 205 -8.01 -5.59 25.94
C PRO A 205 -7.14 -4.50 25.30
N CYS A 206 -5.88 -4.36 25.69
CA CYS A 206 -4.98 -3.36 25.09
C CYS A 206 -4.53 -3.79 23.68
N ILE A 207 -4.36 -5.08 23.44
CA ILE A 207 -4.01 -5.65 22.13
C ILE A 207 -5.23 -5.63 21.21
N GLU A 208 -6.39 -6.03 21.70
CA GLU A 208 -7.67 -5.99 20.98
C GLU A 208 -7.97 -4.59 20.42
N ARG A 209 -7.80 -3.53 21.23
CA ARG A 209 -8.03 -2.15 20.76
C ARG A 209 -7.10 -1.76 19.62
N LYS A 210 -5.82 -2.16 19.67
CA LYS A 210 -4.85 -1.88 18.59
C LYS A 210 -5.17 -2.68 17.34
N ALA A 211 -5.47 -3.97 17.49
CA ALA A 211 -5.85 -4.84 16.39
C ALA A 211 -7.12 -4.35 15.68
N SER A 212 -8.16 -3.98 16.46
CA SER A 212 -9.42 -3.43 15.93
C SER A 212 -9.21 -2.10 15.20
N TRP A 213 -8.29 -1.25 15.69
CA TRP A 213 -7.94 -0.02 14.99
C TRP A 213 -7.27 -0.32 13.65
N ALA A 214 -6.31 -1.26 13.58
CA ALA A 214 -5.63 -1.63 12.34
C ALA A 214 -6.60 -2.27 11.33
N MET A 215 -7.43 -3.23 11.78
CA MET A 215 -8.37 -3.95 10.91
C MET A 215 -9.44 -3.06 10.27
N LYS A 216 -9.82 -1.92 10.89
CA LYS A 216 -10.77 -0.99 10.26
C LYS A 216 -10.26 -0.40 8.93
N TRP A 217 -8.94 -0.42 8.71
CA TRP A 217 -8.30 0.08 7.50
C TRP A 217 -8.20 -0.95 6.37
N PHE A 218 -8.73 -2.17 6.60
CA PHE A 218 -8.89 -3.18 5.55
C PHE A 218 -10.06 -2.87 4.60
N ASP A 219 -10.93 -1.95 4.99
CA ASP A 219 -12.10 -1.57 4.22
C ASP A 219 -11.71 -0.83 2.93
N LYS A 220 -11.83 -1.53 1.81
CA LYS A 220 -11.52 -1.02 0.46
C LYS A 220 -12.45 0.09 -0.02
N SER A 221 -13.55 0.36 0.70
CA SER A 221 -14.40 1.53 0.41
C SER A 221 -13.76 2.85 0.79
N ARG A 222 -12.72 2.82 1.62
CA ARG A 222 -11.93 4.00 1.98
C ARG A 222 -10.92 4.34 0.90
N PRO A 223 -10.60 5.63 0.71
CA PRO A 223 -9.56 6.05 -0.23
C PRO A 223 -8.24 5.31 0.01
N PHE A 224 -7.56 4.95 -1.08
CA PHE A 224 -6.27 4.25 -1.01
C PHE A 224 -5.24 5.04 -0.20
N THR A 225 -5.15 6.35 -0.41
CA THR A 225 -4.22 7.24 0.28
C THR A 225 -4.43 7.23 1.79
N GLU A 226 -5.70 7.25 2.27
CA GLU A 226 -5.99 7.15 3.71
C GLU A 226 -5.54 5.81 4.28
N ARG A 227 -5.78 4.71 3.56
CA ARG A 227 -5.37 3.37 3.98
C ARG A 227 -3.85 3.22 4.00
N LEU A 228 -3.17 3.77 2.99
CA LEU A 228 -1.71 3.78 2.91
C LEU A 228 -1.08 4.61 4.03
N PHE A 229 -1.65 5.77 4.35
CA PHE A 229 -1.17 6.62 5.45
C PHE A 229 -1.38 5.98 6.82
N ALA A 230 -2.45 5.20 7.00
CA ALA A 230 -2.76 4.52 8.24
C ALA A 230 -1.94 3.23 8.45
N PHE A 231 -1.43 2.65 7.37
CA PHE A 231 -0.60 1.45 7.36
C PHE A 231 0.83 1.74 7.82
#